data_123caee22491c9d9228d2b882331909b
#
_entry.id   123caee22491c9d9228d2b882331909b
#
_cell.length_a   1.000
_cell.length_b   1.000
_cell.length_c   1.000
_cell.angle_alpha   90.00
_cell.angle_beta   90.00
_cell.angle_gamma   90.00
#
_symmetry.space_group_name_H-M   'P 1'
#
loop_
_entity.id
_entity.type
_entity.pdbx_description
1 polymer ?
#
loop_
_entity_poly.entity_id
_entity_poly.type
_entity_poly.pdbx_seq_one_letter_code
_entity_poly.pdbx_strand_id
1 'polypeptide(L)'
;LYLERNGFLYNLYDAHAVNKYVKNHFSKETNFHKKELGWHSFRVSFLNCNSDPKILGKQQTKAYYNYFLGNNPNNWAEKAYGFHKISYQNIYNGIDLNYYSQLFNLKYDFIVSPVGNVSDIQLNYTGADKLEIKNNRLHINNKVNNIIEDQPYSNKII
;
A
#
# COMPACT_ATOMS: atom_id res chain seq x y z
N LEU A 1 -0.16 -3.30 3.29
CA LEU A 1 0.20 -2.79 1.97
C LEU A 1 1.70 -2.88 1.76
N TYR A 2 2.12 -3.28 0.57
CA TYR A 2 3.51 -3.27 0.12
C TYR A 2 3.63 -2.35 -1.09
N LEU A 3 4.60 -1.45 -1.07
CA LEU A 3 4.92 -0.58 -2.19
C LEU A 3 5.94 -1.31 -3.08
N GLU A 4 5.62 -1.42 -4.37
CA GLU A 4 6.46 -2.04 -5.39
C GLU A 4 6.99 -0.96 -6.35
N ARG A 5 7.95 -1.27 -7.23
CA ARG A 5 8.51 -0.29 -8.19
C ARG A 5 7.47 0.28 -9.15
N ASN A 6 6.52 -0.56 -9.53
CA ASN A 6 5.50 -0.25 -10.55
C ASN A 6 4.08 -0.41 -10.03
N GLY A 7 3.87 -0.28 -8.74
CA GLY A 7 2.55 -0.44 -8.15
C GLY A 7 2.57 -0.72 -6.66
N PHE A 8 1.52 -1.35 -6.19
CA PHE A 8 1.40 -1.76 -4.79
C PHE A 8 0.52 -3.01 -4.64
N LEU A 9 0.84 -3.78 -3.61
CA LEU A 9 0.14 -5.00 -3.24
C LEU A 9 -0.61 -4.78 -1.93
N TYR A 10 -1.91 -4.98 -1.95
CA TYR A 10 -2.74 -5.05 -0.75
C TYR A 10 -2.78 -6.49 -0.24
N ASN A 11 -2.46 -6.68 1.03
CA ASN A 11 -2.78 -7.89 1.80
C ASN A 11 -3.78 -7.51 2.88
N LEU A 12 -4.97 -8.06 2.79
CA LEU A 12 -6.07 -7.82 3.70
C LEU A 12 -6.32 -9.05 4.55
N TYR A 13 -6.59 -8.84 5.82
CA TYR A 13 -6.92 -9.90 6.77
C TYR A 13 -8.26 -9.58 7.42
N ASP A 14 -9.00 -10.62 7.75
CA ASP A 14 -10.19 -10.48 8.59
C ASP A 14 -9.79 -9.98 9.98
N ALA A 15 -9.97 -8.68 10.22
CA ALA A 15 -9.58 -8.03 11.47
C ALA A 15 -10.30 -8.63 12.68
N HIS A 16 -11.55 -9.09 12.52
CA HIS A 16 -12.30 -9.73 13.60
C HIS A 16 -11.68 -11.09 13.96
N ALA A 17 -11.35 -11.90 12.96
CA ALA A 17 -10.70 -13.19 13.16
C ALA A 17 -9.31 -13.03 13.79
N VAL A 18 -8.51 -12.04 13.31
CA VAL A 18 -7.19 -11.73 13.89
C VAL A 18 -7.32 -11.29 15.34
N ASN A 19 -8.22 -10.35 15.67
CA ASN A 19 -8.40 -9.88 17.03
C ASN A 19 -8.86 -11.01 17.98
N LYS A 20 -9.74 -11.89 17.51
CA LYS A 20 -10.16 -13.07 18.25
C LYS A 20 -9.00 -14.03 18.50
N TYR A 21 -8.16 -14.25 17.46
CA TYR A 21 -6.95 -15.08 17.59
C TYR A 21 -6.00 -14.52 18.65
N VAL A 22 -5.68 -13.23 18.58
CA VAL A 22 -4.77 -12.56 19.52
C VAL A 22 -5.31 -12.65 20.96
N LYS A 23 -6.59 -12.31 21.18
CA LYS A 23 -7.19 -12.39 22.51
C LYS A 23 -7.09 -13.81 23.11
N ASN A 24 -7.45 -14.82 22.34
CA ASN A 24 -7.43 -16.21 22.81
C ASN A 24 -5.99 -16.73 23.04
N HIS A 25 -5.03 -16.29 22.23
CA HIS A 25 -3.62 -16.66 22.40
C HIS A 25 -3.04 -16.15 23.74
N PHE A 26 -3.43 -14.97 24.17
CA PHE A 26 -2.99 -14.41 25.46
C PHE A 26 -3.82 -14.88 26.66
N SER A 27 -5.04 -15.42 26.47
CA SER A 27 -5.91 -15.90 27.57
C SER A 27 -5.62 -17.34 28.02
N LYS A 28 -4.65 -18.04 27.44
CA LYS A 28 -4.33 -19.47 27.72
C LYS A 28 -5.50 -20.45 27.52
N GLU A 29 -6.53 -20.08 26.78
CA GLU A 29 -7.60 -21.01 26.44
C GLU A 29 -7.08 -22.04 25.42
N THR A 30 -6.98 -23.29 25.87
CA THR A 30 -6.34 -24.41 25.14
C THR A 30 -7.20 -25.02 24.04
N ASN A 31 -8.46 -24.62 23.87
CA ASN A 31 -9.39 -25.17 22.87
C ASN A 31 -9.43 -24.31 21.60
N PHE A 32 -8.28 -24.05 20.99
CA PHE A 32 -8.23 -23.32 19.73
C PHE A 32 -8.31 -24.30 18.56
N HIS A 33 -9.51 -24.47 18.00
CA HIS A 33 -9.62 -25.02 16.64
C HIS A 33 -9.03 -23.97 15.69
N LYS A 34 -8.00 -24.36 14.96
CA LYS A 34 -7.32 -23.55 13.94
C LYS A 34 -8.33 -23.12 12.87
N LYS A 35 -9.09 -22.07 13.15
CA LYS A 35 -9.99 -21.47 12.18
C LYS A 35 -9.10 -20.78 11.18
N GLU A 36 -9.25 -21.09 9.92
CA GLU A 36 -8.50 -20.41 8.86
C GLU A 36 -8.75 -18.92 8.94
N LEU A 37 -7.68 -18.15 9.10
CA LEU A 37 -7.75 -16.70 9.02
C LEU A 37 -8.03 -16.32 7.57
N GLY A 38 -9.19 -15.74 7.32
CA GLY A 38 -9.52 -15.23 6.00
C GLY A 38 -8.51 -14.13 5.61
N TRP A 39 -7.95 -14.26 4.42
CA TRP A 39 -7.07 -13.26 3.84
C TRP A 39 -7.37 -13.10 2.34
N HIS A 40 -7.05 -11.94 1.79
CA HIS A 40 -7.20 -11.64 0.38
C HIS A 40 -6.09 -10.69 -0.05
N SER A 41 -5.50 -10.95 -1.20
CA SER A 41 -4.50 -10.07 -1.79
C SER A 41 -4.93 -9.62 -3.18
N PHE A 42 -4.74 -8.34 -3.46
CA PHE A 42 -4.85 -7.81 -4.82
C PHE A 42 -3.74 -6.81 -5.09
N ARG A 43 -3.37 -6.68 -6.36
CA ARG A 43 -2.31 -5.78 -6.81
C ARG A 43 -2.90 -4.65 -7.65
N VAL A 44 -2.37 -3.45 -7.44
CA VAL A 44 -2.57 -2.31 -8.32
C VAL A 44 -1.27 -2.04 -9.06
N SER A 45 -1.28 -2.16 -10.38
CA SER A 45 -0.11 -1.94 -11.23
C SER A 45 -0.25 -0.65 -12.03
N PHE A 46 0.81 0.12 -12.11
CA PHE A 46 0.91 1.30 -12.98
C PHE A 46 1.25 0.83 -14.38
N LEU A 47 0.31 0.98 -15.32
CA LEU A 47 0.52 0.54 -16.71
C LEU A 47 1.44 1.51 -17.44
N ASN A 48 2.34 0.98 -18.26
CA ASN A 48 3.26 1.76 -19.10
C ASN A 48 4.13 2.77 -18.31
N CYS A 49 4.30 2.55 -17.00
CA CYS A 49 5.14 3.39 -16.18
C CYS A 49 6.63 3.16 -16.42
N ASN A 50 7.47 4.04 -15.91
CA ASN A 50 8.90 3.83 -15.84
C ASN A 50 9.21 2.53 -15.06
N SER A 51 10.00 1.65 -15.65
CA SER A 51 10.36 0.36 -15.04
C SER A 51 11.32 0.49 -13.85
N ASP A 52 12.05 1.60 -13.74
CA ASP A 52 13.01 1.87 -12.66
C ASP A 52 12.90 3.32 -12.14
N PRO A 53 11.75 3.71 -11.54
CA PRO A 53 11.60 5.03 -10.96
C PRO A 53 12.51 5.16 -9.72
N LYS A 54 13.05 6.34 -9.48
CA LYS A 54 13.81 6.62 -8.27
C LYS A 54 12.86 6.73 -7.09
N ILE A 55 12.98 5.81 -6.14
CA ILE A 55 12.13 5.76 -4.92
C ILE A 55 12.89 6.37 -3.76
N LEU A 56 12.30 7.36 -3.10
CA LEU A 56 12.89 8.11 -2.00
C LEU A 56 11.96 8.11 -0.78
N GLY A 57 12.51 7.75 0.38
CA GLY A 57 11.88 8.03 1.67
C GLY A 57 12.05 9.51 2.03
N LYS A 58 10.98 10.17 2.43
CA LYS A 58 10.98 11.56 2.89
C LYS A 58 10.42 11.65 4.30
N GLN A 59 10.85 12.67 5.05
CA GLN A 59 10.44 12.87 6.44
C GLN A 59 10.75 11.62 7.29
N GLN A 60 12.02 11.27 7.37
CA GLN A 60 12.53 10.12 8.13
C GLN A 60 12.10 10.21 9.60
N THR A 61 11.66 9.08 10.15
CA THR A 61 11.32 8.96 11.58
C THR A 61 12.61 8.89 12.43
N LYS A 62 12.48 9.19 13.72
CA LYS A 62 13.58 8.95 14.67
C LYS A 62 13.73 7.46 15.03
N ALA A 63 12.64 6.71 14.93
CA ALA A 63 12.63 5.29 15.21
C ALA A 63 13.17 4.50 14.02
N TYR A 64 13.86 3.41 14.31
CA TYR A 64 14.34 2.46 13.33
C TYR A 64 14.09 1.03 13.83
N TYR A 65 14.12 0.09 12.90
CA TYR A 65 14.00 -1.34 13.16
C TYR A 65 15.27 -2.07 12.75
N ASN A 66 15.59 -3.13 13.47
CA ASN A 66 16.62 -4.06 13.08
C ASN A 66 15.97 -5.39 12.71
N TYR A 67 16.37 -5.97 11.61
CA TYR A 67 15.88 -7.24 11.11
C TYR A 67 17.01 -8.27 11.13
N PHE A 68 16.99 -9.15 12.11
CA PHE A 68 17.95 -10.27 12.23
C PHE A 68 17.25 -11.55 11.76
N LEU A 69 17.23 -11.79 10.46
CA LEU A 69 16.52 -12.91 9.85
C LEU A 69 17.46 -14.08 9.58
N GLY A 70 17.17 -15.21 10.24
CA GLY A 70 17.96 -16.43 10.12
C GLY A 70 19.38 -16.30 10.71
N ASN A 71 20.24 -17.27 10.39
CA ASN A 71 21.57 -17.40 10.99
C ASN A 71 22.71 -16.77 10.15
N ASN A 72 22.38 -16.21 8.98
CA ASN A 72 23.37 -15.56 8.12
C ASN A 72 23.35 -14.05 8.32
N PRO A 73 24.42 -13.45 8.90
CA PRO A 73 24.48 -12.00 9.12
C PRO A 73 24.34 -11.14 7.85
N ASN A 74 24.69 -11.67 6.68
CA ASN A 74 24.54 -10.97 5.41
C ASN A 74 23.07 -10.69 5.03
N ASN A 75 22.12 -11.39 5.66
CA ASN A 75 20.70 -11.19 5.50
C ASN A 75 20.10 -10.26 6.56
N TRP A 76 20.93 -9.71 7.44
CA TRP A 76 20.46 -8.81 8.49
C TRP A 76 20.45 -7.37 7.98
N ALA A 77 19.45 -6.64 8.40
CA ALA A 77 19.34 -5.20 8.15
C ALA A 77 19.28 -4.45 9.47
N GLU A 78 20.23 -3.55 9.68
CA GLU A 78 20.28 -2.68 10.84
C GLU A 78 19.84 -1.26 10.45
N LYS A 79 19.25 -0.55 11.42
CA LYS A 79 18.85 0.85 11.27
C LYS A 79 17.93 1.11 10.07
N ALA A 80 16.98 0.19 9.82
CA ALA A 80 15.92 0.41 8.83
C ALA A 80 14.97 1.50 9.35
N TYR A 81 15.15 2.73 8.88
CA TYR A 81 14.32 3.87 9.30
C TYR A 81 12.95 3.83 8.64
N GLY A 82 11.95 4.31 9.38
CA GLY A 82 10.64 4.61 8.81
C GLY A 82 10.63 5.97 8.11
N PHE A 83 9.63 6.18 7.25
CA PHE A 83 9.41 7.44 6.55
C PHE A 83 7.92 7.78 6.56
N HIS A 84 7.57 9.05 6.74
CA HIS A 84 6.18 9.49 6.68
C HIS A 84 5.66 9.62 5.24
N LYS A 85 6.57 9.71 4.27
CA LYS A 85 6.24 9.84 2.86
C LYS A 85 7.23 9.09 2.00
N ILE A 86 6.71 8.37 1.00
CA ILE A 86 7.51 7.74 -0.06
C ILE A 86 7.22 8.47 -1.36
N SER A 87 8.26 8.82 -2.10
CA SER A 87 8.17 9.54 -3.37
C SER A 87 8.78 8.72 -4.49
N TYR A 88 8.03 8.49 -5.55
CA TYR A 88 8.48 7.91 -6.81
C TYR A 88 8.71 9.06 -7.78
N GLN A 89 9.95 9.28 -8.17
CA GLN A 89 10.30 10.32 -9.13
C GLN A 89 10.19 9.78 -10.56
N ASN A 90 9.54 10.54 -11.43
CA ASN A 90 9.29 10.15 -12.82
C ASN A 90 8.66 8.76 -12.96
N ILE A 91 7.61 8.48 -12.22
CA ILE A 91 6.83 7.25 -12.40
C ILE A 91 6.23 7.18 -13.81
N TYR A 92 5.86 8.34 -14.36
CA TYR A 92 5.64 8.58 -15.79
C TYR A 92 6.44 9.81 -16.21
N ASN A 93 6.58 10.04 -17.51
CA ASN A 93 7.28 11.22 -18.00
C ASN A 93 6.65 12.51 -17.45
N GLY A 94 7.42 13.26 -16.67
CA GLY A 94 6.95 14.49 -16.02
C GLY A 94 5.91 14.30 -14.91
N ILE A 95 5.78 13.08 -14.36
CA ILE A 95 4.85 12.80 -13.27
C ILE A 95 5.57 12.06 -12.14
N ASP A 96 5.50 12.60 -10.95
CA ASP A 96 5.91 11.98 -9.69
C ASP A 96 4.70 11.40 -8.96
N LEU A 97 4.92 10.39 -8.13
CA LEU A 97 3.91 9.84 -7.22
C LEU A 97 4.40 9.96 -5.78
N ASN A 98 3.56 10.50 -4.91
CA ASN A 98 3.81 10.54 -3.48
C ASN A 98 2.82 9.66 -2.73
N TYR A 99 3.34 8.82 -1.83
CA TYR A 99 2.57 7.95 -0.93
C TYR A 99 2.77 8.41 0.50
N TYR A 100 1.68 8.56 1.27
CA TYR A 100 1.74 9.00 2.68
C TYR A 100 0.49 8.60 3.46
N SER A 101 0.56 8.66 4.78
CA SER A 101 -0.58 8.44 5.67
C SER A 101 -1.07 9.77 6.23
N GLN A 102 -2.39 9.98 6.24
CA GLN A 102 -3.04 11.12 6.87
C GLN A 102 -4.26 10.64 7.67
N LEU A 103 -4.29 10.94 8.97
CA LEU A 103 -5.40 10.57 9.87
C LEU A 103 -5.81 9.09 9.73
N PHE A 104 -4.83 8.18 9.74
CA PHE A 104 -4.99 6.73 9.58
C PHE A 104 -5.45 6.25 8.19
N ASN A 105 -5.66 7.15 7.24
CA ASN A 105 -5.93 6.80 5.85
C ASN A 105 -4.65 6.82 5.03
N LEU A 106 -4.50 5.85 4.16
CA LEU A 106 -3.48 5.86 3.13
C LEU A 106 -3.91 6.81 2.01
N LYS A 107 -3.00 7.67 1.58
CA LYS A 107 -3.21 8.61 0.48
C LYS A 107 -2.06 8.54 -0.51
N TYR A 108 -2.37 8.88 -1.75
CA TYR A 108 -1.37 9.08 -2.78
C TYR A 108 -1.75 10.24 -3.69
N ASP A 109 -0.75 10.99 -4.13
CA ASP A 109 -0.90 12.13 -5.03
C ASP A 109 0.03 11.96 -6.23
N PHE A 110 -0.50 12.12 -7.44
CA PHE A 110 0.29 12.31 -8.63
C PHE A 110 0.61 13.80 -8.80
N ILE A 111 1.89 14.13 -8.88
CA ILE A 111 2.38 15.49 -9.10
C ILE A 111 2.74 15.62 -10.57
N VAL A 112 1.88 16.29 -11.31
CA VAL A 112 2.03 16.43 -12.78
C VAL A 112 2.70 17.75 -13.10
N SER A 113 3.88 17.69 -13.71
CA SER A 113 4.60 18.87 -14.22
C SER A 113 3.98 19.35 -15.54
N PRO A 114 4.34 20.55 -16.05
CA PRO A 114 3.81 21.05 -17.32
C PRO A 114 4.07 20.17 -18.55
N VAL A 115 5.07 19.29 -18.48
CA VAL A 115 5.38 18.33 -19.56
C VAL A 115 4.72 16.97 -19.38
N GLY A 116 4.11 16.73 -18.21
CA GLY A 116 3.41 15.47 -17.91
C GLY A 116 2.02 15.44 -18.52
N ASN A 117 1.59 14.26 -18.94
CA ASN A 117 0.25 14.02 -19.45
C ASN A 117 -0.56 13.18 -18.45
N VAL A 118 -1.61 13.75 -17.88
CA VAL A 118 -2.48 13.05 -16.91
C VAL A 118 -3.05 11.74 -17.48
N SER A 119 -3.27 11.67 -18.79
CA SER A 119 -3.80 10.46 -19.44
C SER A 119 -2.84 9.26 -19.41
N ASP A 120 -1.57 9.48 -19.10
CA ASP A 120 -0.59 8.40 -18.94
C ASP A 120 -0.80 7.63 -17.63
N ILE A 121 -1.49 8.24 -16.65
CA ILE A 121 -1.80 7.62 -15.36
C ILE A 121 -2.87 6.54 -15.57
N GLN A 122 -2.43 5.29 -15.63
CA GLN A 122 -3.33 4.15 -15.80
C GLN A 122 -3.05 3.10 -14.72
N LEU A 123 -4.10 2.71 -14.01
CA LEU A 123 -4.05 1.74 -12.92
C LEU A 123 -4.78 0.47 -13.33
N ASN A 124 -4.12 -0.69 -13.15
CA ASN A 124 -4.70 -2.00 -13.36
C ASN A 124 -4.82 -2.74 -12.03
N TYR A 125 -6.01 -3.22 -11.72
CA TYR A 125 -6.31 -3.95 -10.49
C TYR A 125 -6.42 -5.44 -10.80
N THR A 126 -5.53 -6.24 -10.24
CA THR A 126 -5.49 -7.70 -10.44
C THR A 126 -5.71 -8.41 -9.11
N GLY A 127 -6.63 -9.38 -9.08
CA GLY A 127 -6.95 -10.17 -7.89
C GLY A 127 -8.11 -9.61 -7.05
N ALA A 128 -8.67 -8.44 -7.36
CA ALA A 128 -9.93 -8.00 -6.79
C ALA A 128 -11.10 -8.84 -7.35
N ASP A 129 -12.08 -9.17 -6.52
CA ASP A 129 -13.25 -9.96 -6.97
C ASP A 129 -14.16 -9.12 -7.89
N LYS A 130 -14.31 -7.81 -7.60
CA LYS A 130 -15.09 -6.88 -8.41
C LYS A 130 -14.59 -5.46 -8.24
N LEU A 131 -14.57 -4.71 -9.34
CA LEU A 131 -14.39 -3.25 -9.36
C LEU A 131 -15.70 -2.58 -9.79
N GLU A 132 -16.10 -1.55 -9.10
CA GLU A 132 -17.36 -0.87 -9.37
C GLU A 132 -17.26 0.62 -8.98
N ILE A 133 -17.71 1.51 -9.87
CA ILE A 133 -17.83 2.93 -9.53
C ILE A 133 -19.25 3.19 -9.03
N LYS A 134 -19.36 3.64 -7.78
CA LYS A 134 -20.60 4.05 -7.13
C LYS A 134 -20.42 5.41 -6.47
N ASN A 135 -21.32 6.34 -6.72
CA ASN A 135 -21.30 7.70 -6.13
C ASN A 135 -19.92 8.37 -6.34
N ASN A 136 -19.35 8.26 -7.52
CA ASN A 136 -18.03 8.77 -7.91
C ASN A 136 -16.85 8.22 -7.07
N ARG A 137 -17.00 7.06 -6.45
CA ARG A 137 -15.97 6.36 -5.69
C ARG A 137 -15.69 5.01 -6.32
N LEU A 138 -14.44 4.58 -6.32
CA LEU A 138 -14.07 3.24 -6.74
C LEU A 138 -14.23 2.28 -5.56
N HIS A 139 -15.13 1.31 -5.71
CA HIS A 139 -15.31 0.21 -4.79
C HIS A 139 -14.51 -1.00 -5.27
N ILE A 140 -13.56 -1.45 -4.46
CA ILE A 140 -12.72 -2.61 -4.70
C ILE A 140 -13.21 -3.71 -3.76
N ASN A 141 -14.06 -4.58 -4.28
CA ASN A 141 -14.65 -5.65 -3.50
C ASN A 141 -13.72 -6.86 -3.44
N ASN A 142 -13.67 -7.50 -2.30
CA ASN A 142 -12.90 -8.73 -2.08
C ASN A 142 -13.54 -9.55 -0.94
N LYS A 143 -13.06 -10.79 -0.76
CA LYS A 143 -13.66 -11.77 0.17
C LYS A 143 -13.58 -11.39 1.64
N VAL A 144 -12.69 -10.48 2.00
CA VAL A 144 -12.39 -10.17 3.41
C VAL A 144 -12.96 -8.82 3.81
N ASN A 145 -12.76 -7.80 2.96
CA ASN A 145 -13.18 -6.44 3.23
C ASN A 145 -13.26 -5.64 1.93
N ASN A 146 -14.08 -4.59 1.90
CA ASN A 146 -14.17 -3.69 0.75
C ASN A 146 -13.28 -2.47 0.99
N ILE A 147 -12.50 -2.11 -0.02
CA ILE A 147 -11.76 -0.84 -0.04
C ILE A 147 -12.55 0.14 -0.89
N ILE A 148 -12.61 1.37 -0.44
CA ILE A 148 -13.25 2.46 -1.17
C ILE A 148 -12.18 3.53 -1.39
N GLU A 149 -11.92 3.85 -2.64
CA GLU A 149 -11.11 4.99 -3.04
C GLU A 149 -12.03 6.16 -3.38
N ASP A 150 -11.79 7.29 -2.74
CA ASP A 150 -12.54 8.50 -2.99
C ASP A 150 -12.26 9.06 -4.38
N GLN A 151 -13.20 9.85 -4.90
CA GLN A 151 -13.01 10.55 -6.16
C GLN A 151 -11.72 11.40 -6.09
N PRO A 152 -10.81 11.28 -7.07
CA PRO A 152 -9.65 12.14 -7.14
C PRO A 152 -10.07 13.60 -7.37
N TYR A 153 -9.39 14.52 -6.74
CA TYR A 153 -9.53 15.93 -7.03
C TYR A 153 -8.18 16.51 -7.45
N SER A 154 -8.18 17.54 -8.27
CA SER A 154 -6.97 18.20 -8.73
C SER A 154 -6.90 19.64 -8.24
N ASN A 155 -5.71 20.06 -7.80
CA ASN A 155 -5.37 21.43 -7.50
C ASN A 155 -4.23 21.90 -8.40
N LYS A 156 -4.31 23.11 -8.90
CA LYS A 156 -3.17 23.75 -9.55
C LYS A 156 -2.30 24.39 -8.48
N ILE A 157 -1.02 24.02 -8.46
CA ILE A 157 -0.01 24.72 -7.66
C ILE A 157 0.47 25.89 -8.52
N ILE A 158 0.23 27.11 -8.06
CA ILE A 158 0.62 28.36 -8.73
C ILE A 158 1.94 28.82 -8.10
#